data_451337596d5a214711536c8ec58ebf7b
#
_entry.id   451337596d5a214711536c8ec58ebf7b
#
_cell.length_a   1.000
_cell.length_b   1.000
_cell.length_c   1.000
_cell.angle_alpha   90.00
_cell.angle_beta   90.00
_cell.angle_gamma   90.00
#
_symmetry.space_group_name_H-M   'P 1'
#
loop_
_entity.id
_entity.type
_entity.pdbx_description
1 polymer ?
#
loop_
_entity_poly.entity_id
_entity_poly.type
_entity_poly.pdbx_seq_one_letter_code
_entity_poly.pdbx_strand_id
1 'polypeptide(L)'
;EEIKDLSNNNIFNSLSENDKDTLLVKAGGEAFNENIPIIKEFNDSEAFMLSSEYKKNYLMHAPIGPSAACAYFNDSFTVYSHSQSLFALKKSLCSYFNVEQDKMTLKHVPGSGCYGHNGADDVAFEAALLSKEFPKCHILLKWTREDEHCWEPYGSASMNKLKGAIDSEGKIIYWSNEVYSDTYLSRPSETELYNFISFKFLTNDFTKKRSKPKTSAHM
;
A
#
# COMPACT_ATOMS: atom_id res chain seq x y z
N GLU A 1 -12.32 -18.51 11.22
CA GLU A 1 -11.18 -17.80 11.85
C GLU A 1 -11.75 -16.59 12.58
N GLU A 2 -11.49 -16.50 13.88
CA GLU A 2 -11.86 -15.32 14.67
C GLU A 2 -11.11 -14.10 14.12
N ILE A 3 -11.85 -13.08 13.72
CA ILE A 3 -11.27 -11.77 13.39
C ILE A 3 -10.72 -11.23 14.73
N LYS A 4 -9.40 -11.27 14.89
CA LYS A 4 -8.74 -10.67 16.04
C LYS A 4 -9.03 -9.18 16.04
N ASP A 5 -9.59 -8.71 17.13
CA ASP A 5 -9.85 -7.29 17.35
C ASP A 5 -8.54 -6.49 17.20
N LEU A 6 -8.48 -5.62 16.20
CA LEU A 6 -7.37 -4.71 15.94
C LEU A 6 -7.47 -3.48 16.86
N SER A 7 -7.68 -3.69 18.18
CA SER A 7 -7.58 -2.60 19.14
C SER A 7 -6.20 -1.91 19.02
N ASN A 8 -6.14 -0.62 19.26
CA ASN A 8 -4.90 0.18 19.10
C ASN A 8 -3.68 -0.41 19.83
N ASN A 9 -3.88 -1.14 20.94
CA ASN A 9 -2.79 -1.78 21.66
C ASN A 9 -2.32 -3.07 20.99
N ASN A 10 -3.18 -3.79 20.25
CA ASN A 10 -2.82 -5.02 19.58
C ASN A 10 -2.03 -4.79 18.28
N ILE A 11 -2.24 -3.68 17.56
CA ILE A 11 -1.55 -3.39 16.30
C ILE A 11 -0.03 -3.34 16.51
N PHE A 12 0.45 -2.57 17.48
CA PHE A 12 1.88 -2.38 17.71
C PHE A 12 2.55 -3.61 18.31
N ASN A 13 1.84 -4.36 19.14
CA ASN A 13 2.31 -5.66 19.62
C ASN A 13 2.44 -6.65 18.45
N SER A 14 1.44 -6.73 17.59
CA SER A 14 1.50 -7.57 16.39
C SER A 14 2.67 -7.20 15.47
N LEU A 15 2.94 -5.91 15.25
CA LEU A 15 4.09 -5.46 14.45
C LEU A 15 5.43 -5.94 15.03
N SER A 16 5.54 -6.07 16.36
CA SER A 16 6.77 -6.50 17.03
C SER A 16 6.86 -8.01 17.26
N GLU A 17 5.74 -8.72 17.33
CA GLU A 17 5.66 -10.14 17.72
C GLU A 17 5.41 -11.10 16.56
N ASN A 18 4.79 -10.64 15.45
CA ASN A 18 4.55 -11.48 14.28
C ASN A 18 5.85 -11.86 13.58
N ASP A 19 5.80 -12.96 12.82
CA ASP A 19 6.90 -13.35 11.92
C ASP A 19 7.28 -12.19 11.00
N LYS A 20 8.57 -11.89 10.93
CA LYS A 20 9.12 -10.72 10.24
C LYS A 20 10.19 -11.14 9.25
N ASP A 21 10.18 -10.50 8.09
CA ASP A 21 11.36 -10.40 7.25
C ASP A 21 12.17 -9.20 7.73
N THR A 22 13.38 -9.43 8.23
CA THR A 22 14.27 -8.34 8.66
C THR A 22 15.19 -7.96 7.53
N LEU A 23 15.25 -6.69 7.22
CA LEU A 23 16.04 -6.13 6.13
C LEU A 23 16.92 -5.00 6.65
N LEU A 24 18.17 -5.00 6.22
CA LEU A 24 19.04 -3.86 6.36
C LEU A 24 18.96 -3.01 5.11
N VAL A 25 18.71 -1.72 5.24
CA VAL A 25 18.51 -0.80 4.12
C VAL A 25 19.65 0.21 4.04
N LYS A 26 20.27 0.34 2.85
CA LYS A 26 21.28 1.38 2.55
C LYS A 26 20.65 2.73 2.27
N ALA A 27 21.48 3.77 2.34
CA ALA A 27 21.18 5.03 1.68
C ALA A 27 20.88 4.81 0.20
N GLY A 28 19.73 5.34 -0.28
CA GLY A 28 19.23 5.07 -1.63
C GLY A 28 18.29 3.89 -1.72
N GLY A 29 18.02 3.19 -0.62
CA GLY A 29 16.92 2.25 -0.52
C GLY A 29 17.17 0.84 -1.02
N GLU A 30 18.39 0.48 -1.30
CA GLU A 30 18.73 -0.91 -1.65
C GLU A 30 18.80 -1.79 -0.40
N ALA A 31 18.15 -2.96 -0.47
CA ALA A 31 18.26 -3.96 0.58
C ALA A 31 19.61 -4.68 0.52
N PHE A 32 20.16 -4.96 1.69
CA PHE A 32 21.38 -5.73 1.83
C PHE A 32 21.09 -7.19 2.21
N ASN A 33 21.85 -8.10 1.64
CA ASN A 33 21.92 -9.49 2.08
C ASN A 33 23.06 -9.74 3.11
N GLU A 34 23.52 -8.72 3.79
CA GLU A 34 24.54 -8.85 4.80
C GLU A 34 23.89 -9.14 6.18
N ASN A 35 24.63 -9.79 7.05
CA ASN A 35 24.20 -9.97 8.42
C ASN A 35 23.96 -8.62 9.07
N ILE A 36 22.79 -8.48 9.71
CA ILE A 36 22.46 -7.27 10.44
C ILE A 36 23.54 -7.07 11.50
N PRO A 37 24.23 -5.92 11.49
CA PRO A 37 25.26 -5.70 12.48
C PRO A 37 24.65 -5.78 13.87
N ILE A 38 25.27 -6.59 14.73
CA ILE A 38 24.92 -6.61 16.14
C ILE A 38 25.23 -5.20 16.66
N ILE A 39 24.18 -4.47 17.03
CA ILE A 39 24.31 -3.16 17.63
C ILE A 39 25.03 -3.39 18.96
N LYS A 40 26.33 -3.10 19.00
CA LYS A 40 27.08 -3.14 20.25
C LYS A 40 26.42 -2.14 21.20
N GLU A 41 26.17 -2.58 22.41
CA GLU A 41 25.78 -1.63 23.46
C GLU A 41 26.86 -0.56 23.52
N PHE A 42 26.45 0.67 23.29
CA PHE A 42 27.34 1.82 23.34
C PHE A 42 27.51 2.18 24.83
N ASN A 43 28.70 1.93 25.37
CA ASN A 43 29.04 2.19 26.74
C ASN A 43 30.15 3.27 26.80
N ASP A 44 29.79 4.49 26.43
CA ASP A 44 30.64 5.64 26.70
C ASP A 44 30.08 6.42 27.88
N SER A 45 30.85 6.49 28.97
CA SER A 45 30.43 7.13 30.21
C SER A 45 30.31 8.66 30.10
N GLU A 46 30.84 9.25 29.03
CA GLU A 46 30.79 10.70 28.77
C GLU A 46 29.69 11.07 27.76
N ALA A 47 29.02 10.08 27.14
CA ALA A 47 28.00 10.33 26.15
C ALA A 47 26.60 10.48 26.80
N PHE A 48 25.85 11.45 26.33
CA PHE A 48 24.45 11.59 26.68
C PHE A 48 23.58 10.73 25.74
N MET A 49 22.95 9.70 26.29
CA MET A 49 22.11 8.77 25.52
C MET A 49 20.63 9.08 25.64
N LEU A 50 19.94 9.03 24.51
CA LEU A 50 18.49 9.15 24.41
C LEU A 50 17.91 7.95 23.67
N SER A 51 16.74 7.51 24.11
CA SER A 51 15.93 6.55 23.40
C SER A 51 14.47 7.00 23.36
N SER A 52 13.81 6.75 22.24
CA SER A 52 12.40 7.09 22.05
C SER A 52 11.71 6.06 21.17
N GLU A 53 10.42 5.90 21.41
CA GLU A 53 9.54 5.08 20.58
C GLU A 53 8.44 5.95 19.99
N TYR A 54 8.25 5.85 18.67
CA TYR A 54 7.22 6.56 17.93
C TYR A 54 6.30 5.57 17.25
N LYS A 55 5.00 5.79 17.37
CA LYS A 55 3.96 4.93 16.81
C LYS A 55 3.07 5.72 15.84
N LYS A 56 2.80 5.13 14.69
CA LYS A 56 1.87 5.65 13.70
C LYS A 56 0.84 4.56 13.41
N ASN A 57 -0.44 4.86 13.58
CA ASN A 57 -1.55 3.98 13.21
C ASN A 57 -1.70 3.86 11.70
N TYR A 58 -2.53 2.91 11.24
CA TYR A 58 -3.01 2.91 9.88
C TYR A 58 -3.70 4.23 9.57
N LEU A 59 -3.38 4.79 8.40
CA LEU A 59 -3.92 6.06 7.97
C LEU A 59 -4.65 5.88 6.64
N MET A 60 -5.87 6.34 6.61
CA MET A 60 -6.67 6.48 5.42
C MET A 60 -6.13 7.64 4.56
N HIS A 61 -6.22 7.53 3.22
CA HIS A 61 -5.87 8.64 2.31
C HIS A 61 -6.90 9.76 2.38
N ALA A 62 -8.14 9.42 2.72
CA ALA A 62 -9.25 10.34 2.96
C ALA A 62 -9.42 11.41 1.85
N PRO A 63 -9.55 11.03 0.58
CA PRO A 63 -9.85 12.00 -0.46
C PRO A 63 -11.14 12.74 -0.13
N ILE A 64 -11.23 14.02 -0.53
CA ILE A 64 -12.38 14.89 -0.21
C ILE A 64 -13.69 14.27 -0.71
N GLY A 65 -13.69 13.74 -1.93
CA GLY A 65 -14.79 12.92 -2.44
C GLY A 65 -14.39 11.46 -2.55
N PRO A 66 -15.31 10.51 -2.34
CA PRO A 66 -15.05 9.09 -2.55
C PRO A 66 -14.60 8.76 -3.97
N SER A 67 -13.90 7.66 -4.14
CA SER A 67 -13.42 7.19 -5.43
C SER A 67 -14.57 6.91 -6.40
N ALA A 68 -14.36 7.27 -7.67
CA ALA A 68 -15.34 7.08 -8.73
C ALA A 68 -14.66 6.77 -10.06
N ALA A 69 -15.33 6.02 -10.91
CA ALA A 69 -14.88 5.75 -12.27
C ALA A 69 -16.08 5.64 -13.22
N CYS A 70 -15.84 5.92 -14.50
CA CYS A 70 -16.83 5.65 -15.54
C CYS A 70 -16.23 4.67 -16.53
N ALA A 71 -17.03 3.68 -16.97
CA ALA A 71 -16.61 2.71 -17.96
C ALA A 71 -17.67 2.48 -19.02
N TYR A 72 -17.21 2.14 -20.21
CA TYR A 72 -18.04 1.76 -21.34
C TYR A 72 -17.39 0.59 -22.07
N PHE A 73 -18.18 -0.40 -22.43
CA PHE A 73 -17.74 -1.53 -23.23
C PHE A 73 -18.63 -1.72 -24.47
N ASN A 74 -17.98 -1.81 -25.64
CA ASN A 74 -18.56 -2.26 -26.90
C ASN A 74 -17.42 -2.72 -27.79
N ASP A 75 -17.12 -4.03 -27.81
CA ASP A 75 -15.96 -4.65 -28.46
C ASP A 75 -14.59 -4.17 -27.95
N SER A 76 -14.54 -3.04 -27.27
CA SER A 76 -13.38 -2.45 -26.60
C SER A 76 -13.83 -1.69 -25.37
N PHE A 77 -12.88 -1.51 -24.42
CA PHE A 77 -13.14 -0.77 -23.20
C PHE A 77 -12.70 0.68 -23.32
N THR A 78 -13.51 1.57 -22.76
CA THR A 78 -13.09 2.93 -22.42
C THR A 78 -13.37 3.14 -20.94
N VAL A 79 -12.33 3.44 -20.16
CA VAL A 79 -12.41 3.63 -18.72
C VAL A 79 -11.84 5.00 -18.35
N TYR A 80 -12.61 5.78 -17.59
CA TYR A 80 -12.21 7.07 -17.03
C TYR A 80 -11.92 6.88 -15.55
N SER A 81 -10.73 7.24 -15.12
CA SER A 81 -10.28 7.08 -13.73
C SER A 81 -9.39 8.24 -13.30
N HIS A 82 -9.42 8.54 -12.01
CA HIS A 82 -8.50 9.48 -11.36
C HIS A 82 -7.28 8.79 -10.73
N SER A 83 -6.99 7.54 -11.11
CA SER A 83 -5.82 6.82 -10.63
C SER A 83 -4.50 7.54 -10.96
N GLN A 84 -3.58 7.54 -10.03
CA GLN A 84 -2.22 8.06 -10.23
C GLN A 84 -1.34 7.13 -11.08
N SER A 85 -1.80 5.91 -11.39
CA SER A 85 -1.01 4.88 -12.09
C SER A 85 -1.75 4.26 -13.28
N LEU A 86 -2.22 5.07 -14.20
CA LEU A 86 -3.05 4.60 -15.32
C LEU A 86 -2.38 3.54 -16.19
N PHE A 87 -1.07 3.63 -16.41
CA PHE A 87 -0.39 2.65 -17.26
C PHE A 87 -0.35 1.25 -16.62
N ALA A 88 -0.10 1.17 -15.30
CA ALA A 88 -0.15 -0.09 -14.59
C ALA A 88 -1.59 -0.61 -14.49
N LEU A 89 -2.55 0.26 -14.19
CA LEU A 89 -3.98 -0.06 -14.17
C LEU A 89 -4.45 -0.61 -15.53
N LYS A 90 -4.05 0.02 -16.64
CA LYS A 90 -4.38 -0.47 -17.99
C LYS A 90 -3.89 -1.91 -18.19
N LYS A 91 -2.63 -2.18 -17.86
CA LYS A 91 -2.05 -3.53 -17.98
C LYS A 91 -2.79 -4.56 -17.13
N SER A 92 -3.15 -4.18 -15.90
CA SER A 92 -3.92 -5.05 -15.00
C SER A 92 -5.29 -5.37 -15.56
N LEU A 93 -6.00 -4.36 -16.09
CA LEU A 93 -7.30 -4.56 -16.72
C LEU A 93 -7.19 -5.44 -17.98
N CYS A 94 -6.19 -5.20 -18.84
CA CYS A 94 -5.94 -6.04 -20.00
C CYS A 94 -5.70 -7.51 -19.61
N SER A 95 -4.88 -7.72 -18.58
CA SER A 95 -4.59 -9.06 -18.05
C SER A 95 -5.86 -9.74 -17.51
N TYR A 96 -6.66 -9.02 -16.72
CA TYR A 96 -7.88 -9.58 -16.15
C TYR A 96 -8.93 -9.95 -17.23
N PHE A 97 -9.20 -9.03 -18.16
CA PHE A 97 -10.21 -9.23 -19.20
C PHE A 97 -9.71 -10.08 -20.37
N ASN A 98 -8.43 -10.44 -20.38
CA ASN A 98 -7.75 -11.14 -21.47
C ASN A 98 -7.98 -10.44 -22.82
N VAL A 99 -7.63 -9.15 -22.86
CA VAL A 99 -7.77 -8.32 -24.07
C VAL A 99 -6.44 -7.64 -24.40
N GLU A 100 -6.20 -7.42 -25.68
CA GLU A 100 -5.05 -6.67 -26.16
C GLU A 100 -5.11 -5.20 -25.73
N GLN A 101 -3.94 -4.56 -25.67
CA GLN A 101 -3.84 -3.18 -25.17
C GLN A 101 -4.56 -2.15 -26.08
N ASP A 102 -4.74 -2.42 -27.36
CA ASP A 102 -5.49 -1.58 -28.28
C ASP A 102 -7.00 -1.63 -28.02
N LYS A 103 -7.49 -2.69 -27.37
CA LYS A 103 -8.88 -2.86 -26.94
C LYS A 103 -9.21 -2.23 -25.58
N MET A 104 -8.21 -1.65 -24.93
CA MET A 104 -8.36 -1.01 -23.61
C MET A 104 -7.87 0.45 -23.67
N THR A 105 -8.79 1.39 -23.56
CA THR A 105 -8.47 2.82 -23.47
C THR A 105 -8.73 3.32 -22.06
N LEU A 106 -7.70 3.80 -21.36
CA LEU A 106 -7.83 4.50 -20.10
C LEU A 106 -7.62 6.00 -20.29
N LYS A 107 -8.53 6.78 -19.72
CA LYS A 107 -8.47 8.24 -19.74
C LYS A 107 -8.40 8.78 -18.33
N HIS A 108 -7.38 9.60 -18.06
CA HIS A 108 -7.29 10.29 -16.79
C HIS A 108 -8.33 11.40 -16.71
N VAL A 109 -9.00 11.48 -15.58
CA VAL A 109 -9.89 12.57 -15.23
C VAL A 109 -9.52 13.12 -13.85
N PRO A 110 -9.69 14.43 -13.61
CA PRO A 110 -9.49 14.97 -12.28
C PRO A 110 -10.43 14.32 -11.27
N GLY A 111 -9.89 13.99 -10.10
CA GLY A 111 -10.66 13.53 -8.95
C GLY A 111 -10.58 14.54 -7.80
N SER A 112 -11.28 14.25 -6.72
CA SER A 112 -11.32 15.09 -5.52
C SER A 112 -10.14 14.86 -4.57
N GLY A 113 -8.99 14.52 -5.11
CA GLY A 113 -7.78 14.17 -4.39
C GLY A 113 -7.48 12.67 -4.50
N CYS A 114 -6.21 12.31 -4.36
CA CYS A 114 -5.79 10.92 -4.31
C CYS A 114 -4.94 10.66 -3.08
N TYR A 115 -3.97 11.53 -2.82
CA TYR A 115 -3.08 11.53 -1.64
C TYR A 115 -2.29 10.23 -1.44
N GLY A 116 -2.12 9.46 -2.49
CA GLY A 116 -1.47 8.16 -2.50
C GLY A 116 -2.33 7.08 -3.16
N HIS A 117 -2.25 5.86 -2.66
CA HIS A 117 -2.98 4.72 -3.20
C HIS A 117 -4.37 4.59 -2.54
N ASN A 118 -5.33 5.37 -2.99
CA ASN A 118 -6.73 5.25 -2.59
C ASN A 118 -7.51 4.24 -3.46
N GLY A 119 -8.83 4.17 -3.35
CA GLY A 119 -9.70 3.25 -4.08
C GLY A 119 -9.86 3.49 -5.58
N ALA A 120 -9.10 4.42 -6.18
CA ALA A 120 -9.27 4.80 -7.59
C ALA A 120 -9.01 3.67 -8.59
N ASP A 121 -8.08 2.76 -8.26
CA ASP A 121 -7.78 1.60 -9.10
C ASP A 121 -8.90 0.56 -9.00
N ASP A 122 -9.38 0.31 -7.79
CA ASP A 122 -10.43 -0.67 -7.50
C ASP A 122 -11.77 -0.27 -8.13
N VAL A 123 -12.20 0.98 -7.92
CA VAL A 123 -13.46 1.46 -8.50
C VAL A 123 -13.43 1.47 -10.04
N ALA A 124 -12.25 1.68 -10.64
CA ALA A 124 -12.10 1.59 -12.09
C ALA A 124 -12.21 0.16 -12.60
N PHE A 125 -11.66 -0.80 -11.86
CA PHE A 125 -11.81 -2.22 -12.14
C PHE A 125 -13.28 -2.66 -12.04
N GLU A 126 -13.97 -2.29 -10.98
CA GLU A 126 -15.38 -2.59 -10.75
C GLU A 126 -16.29 -1.97 -11.84
N ALA A 127 -16.03 -0.72 -12.21
CA ALA A 127 -16.77 -0.07 -13.30
C ALA A 127 -16.56 -0.80 -14.63
N ALA A 128 -15.34 -1.26 -14.92
CA ALA A 128 -15.02 -2.03 -16.11
C ALA A 128 -15.73 -3.40 -16.11
N LEU A 129 -15.77 -4.08 -14.95
CA LEU A 129 -16.52 -5.33 -14.77
C LEU A 129 -17.98 -5.14 -15.13
N LEU A 130 -18.62 -4.18 -14.50
CA LEU A 130 -20.04 -3.88 -14.75
C LEU A 130 -20.30 -3.48 -16.21
N SER A 131 -19.40 -2.71 -16.84
CA SER A 131 -19.57 -2.32 -18.24
C SER A 131 -19.53 -3.52 -19.19
N LYS A 132 -18.79 -4.59 -18.86
CA LYS A 132 -18.75 -5.82 -19.63
C LYS A 132 -20.03 -6.63 -19.48
N GLU A 133 -20.60 -6.66 -18.27
CA GLU A 133 -21.89 -7.33 -18.01
C GLU A 133 -23.08 -6.58 -18.64
N PHE A 134 -22.96 -5.26 -18.81
CA PHE A 134 -23.96 -4.41 -19.44
C PHE A 134 -23.38 -3.70 -20.68
N PRO A 135 -23.13 -4.43 -21.79
CA PRO A 135 -22.52 -3.85 -22.99
C PRO A 135 -23.34 -2.69 -23.56
N LYS A 136 -22.65 -1.73 -24.16
CA LYS A 136 -23.24 -0.52 -24.75
C LYS A 136 -23.91 0.43 -23.75
N CYS A 137 -23.73 0.18 -22.45
CA CYS A 137 -24.15 1.07 -21.39
C CYS A 137 -22.95 1.81 -20.80
N HIS A 138 -23.12 3.10 -20.53
CA HIS A 138 -22.16 3.83 -19.74
C HIS A 138 -22.41 3.55 -18.26
N ILE A 139 -21.41 3.01 -17.60
CA ILE A 139 -21.44 2.71 -16.17
C ILE A 139 -20.68 3.81 -15.42
N LEU A 140 -21.36 4.54 -14.56
CA LEU A 140 -20.74 5.40 -13.57
C LEU A 140 -20.83 4.71 -12.20
N LEU A 141 -19.71 4.28 -11.69
CA LEU A 141 -19.58 3.74 -10.35
C LEU A 141 -18.94 4.77 -9.43
N LYS A 142 -19.54 5.00 -8.31
CA LYS A 142 -19.02 5.86 -7.26
C LYS A 142 -19.20 5.15 -5.93
N TRP A 143 -18.12 5.00 -5.19
CA TRP A 143 -18.17 4.51 -3.82
C TRP A 143 -18.89 5.50 -2.91
N THR A 144 -19.51 5.00 -1.87
CA THR A 144 -19.93 5.83 -0.74
C THR A 144 -18.73 6.18 0.14
N ARG A 145 -18.91 7.05 1.12
CA ARG A 145 -17.84 7.34 2.09
C ARG A 145 -17.54 6.11 2.95
N GLU A 146 -18.54 5.33 3.25
CA GLU A 146 -18.43 4.06 3.97
C GLU A 146 -17.63 3.03 3.18
N ASP A 147 -17.88 2.91 1.86
CA ASP A 147 -17.10 2.03 0.99
C ASP A 147 -15.63 2.48 0.94
N GLU A 148 -15.36 3.78 0.81
CA GLU A 148 -13.99 4.30 0.82
C GLU A 148 -13.28 3.95 2.12
N HIS A 149 -13.95 4.10 3.28
CA HIS A 149 -13.40 3.75 4.59
C HIS A 149 -13.17 2.24 4.74
N CYS A 150 -14.03 1.40 4.17
CA CYS A 150 -13.91 -0.06 4.30
C CYS A 150 -12.85 -0.65 3.36
N TRP A 151 -12.68 -0.08 2.18
CA TRP A 151 -12.03 -0.77 1.08
C TRP A 151 -10.82 -0.06 0.49
N GLU A 152 -10.57 1.22 0.75
CA GLU A 152 -9.34 1.83 0.26
C GLU A 152 -8.10 1.18 0.88
N PRO A 153 -6.98 1.05 0.15
CA PRO A 153 -5.72 0.66 0.75
C PRO A 153 -5.24 1.72 1.74
N TYR A 154 -5.05 1.31 3.00
CA TYR A 154 -4.57 2.20 4.06
C TYR A 154 -3.05 2.34 4.04
N GLY A 155 -2.53 3.49 4.43
CA GLY A 155 -1.12 3.66 4.78
C GLY A 155 -0.76 2.81 5.99
N SER A 156 0.32 2.04 5.91
CA SER A 156 0.69 1.05 6.92
C SER A 156 0.95 1.68 8.30
N ALA A 157 0.55 0.96 9.33
CA ALA A 157 0.98 1.25 10.69
C ALA A 157 2.49 1.04 10.84
N SER A 158 3.13 1.81 11.69
CA SER A 158 4.55 1.65 11.98
C SER A 158 4.90 1.98 13.42
N MET A 159 5.94 1.31 13.91
CA MET A 159 6.57 1.60 15.19
C MET A 159 8.07 1.78 14.95
N ASN A 160 8.60 2.91 15.38
CA ASN A 160 10.01 3.26 15.22
C ASN A 160 10.66 3.33 16.61
N LYS A 161 11.72 2.56 16.81
CA LYS A 161 12.54 2.62 18.03
C LYS A 161 13.86 3.30 17.70
N LEU A 162 14.07 4.44 18.27
CA LEU A 162 15.25 5.28 18.06
C LEU A 162 16.16 5.24 19.29
N LYS A 163 17.45 5.12 19.03
CA LYS A 163 18.48 5.34 20.04
C LYS A 163 19.55 6.25 19.44
N GLY A 164 19.98 7.23 20.19
CA GLY A 164 21.05 8.15 19.79
C GLY A 164 21.94 8.51 20.96
N ALA A 165 23.19 8.83 20.66
CA ALA A 165 24.11 9.41 21.66
C ALA A 165 24.83 10.63 21.08
N ILE A 166 25.07 11.61 21.93
CA ILE A 166 25.87 12.79 21.62
C ILE A 166 27.04 12.87 22.60
N ASP A 167 28.15 13.42 22.13
CA ASP A 167 29.30 13.73 22.97
C ASP A 167 29.11 15.06 23.72
N SER A 168 30.11 15.46 24.49
CA SER A 168 30.12 16.70 25.26
C SER A 168 30.06 17.97 24.39
N GLU A 169 30.39 17.86 23.09
CA GLU A 169 30.34 18.96 22.13
C GLU A 169 28.99 19.02 21.39
N GLY A 170 28.08 18.06 21.65
CA GLY A 170 26.77 17.94 20.99
C GLY A 170 26.80 17.25 19.64
N LYS A 171 27.89 16.58 19.27
CA LYS A 171 28.01 15.81 18.03
C LYS A 171 27.38 14.46 18.22
N ILE A 172 26.58 14.01 17.21
CA ILE A 172 26.02 12.68 17.20
C ILE A 172 27.13 11.65 16.94
N ILE A 173 27.36 10.77 17.92
CA ILE A 173 28.38 9.72 17.90
C ILE A 173 27.81 8.31 17.78
N TYR A 174 26.49 8.17 18.00
CA TYR A 174 25.77 6.93 17.82
C TYR A 174 24.35 7.21 17.32
N TRP A 175 23.88 6.37 16.41
CA TRP A 175 22.49 6.40 15.93
C TRP A 175 22.01 5.01 15.57
N SER A 176 20.83 4.65 16.06
CA SER A 176 20.13 3.42 15.69
C SER A 176 18.66 3.72 15.46
N ASN A 177 18.11 3.17 14.40
CA ASN A 177 16.69 3.26 14.08
C ASN A 177 16.18 1.88 13.66
N GLU A 178 15.28 1.32 14.44
CA GLU A 178 14.56 0.09 14.12
C GLU A 178 13.14 0.44 13.72
N VAL A 179 12.71 0.01 12.54
CA VAL A 179 11.37 0.25 12.02
C VAL A 179 10.61 -1.06 11.91
N TYR A 180 9.50 -1.14 12.59
CA TYR A 180 8.54 -2.24 12.47
C TYR A 180 7.33 -1.72 11.70
N SER A 181 7.00 -2.34 10.59
CA SER A 181 5.90 -1.89 9.73
C SER A 181 5.31 -3.07 8.96
N ASP A 182 4.02 -3.04 8.73
CA ASP A 182 3.46 -3.85 7.65
C ASP A 182 3.91 -3.30 6.30
N THR A 183 3.92 -4.19 5.31
CA THR A 183 4.09 -3.75 3.93
C THR A 183 2.85 -2.96 3.50
N TYR A 184 3.05 -1.86 2.80
CA TYR A 184 1.93 -1.23 2.16
C TYR A 184 1.44 -2.07 0.95
N LEU A 185 0.17 -1.94 0.63
CA LEU A 185 -0.41 -2.63 -0.50
C LEU A 185 0.10 -2.03 -1.80
N SER A 186 0.81 -2.84 -2.59
CA SER A 186 1.23 -2.44 -3.93
C SER A 186 0.00 -2.21 -4.82
N ARG A 187 0.12 -1.26 -5.75
CA ARG A 187 -0.91 -1.08 -6.78
C ARG A 187 -1.07 -2.35 -7.63
N PRO A 188 -2.25 -2.59 -8.18
CA PRO A 188 -2.45 -3.67 -9.12
C PRO A 188 -1.45 -3.60 -10.28
N SER A 189 -1.00 -4.76 -10.74
CA SER A 189 -0.13 -4.90 -11.89
C SER A 189 -0.56 -6.08 -12.74
N GLU A 190 0.03 -6.25 -13.89
CA GLU A 190 -0.25 -7.35 -14.82
C GLU A 190 -0.11 -8.73 -14.15
N THR A 191 0.81 -8.86 -13.20
CA THR A 191 1.08 -10.10 -12.45
C THR A 191 0.50 -10.11 -11.04
N GLU A 192 -0.06 -9.00 -10.58
CA GLU A 192 -0.51 -8.80 -9.20
C GLU A 192 -1.97 -8.33 -9.15
N LEU A 193 -2.86 -9.04 -9.85
CA LEU A 193 -4.28 -8.75 -9.87
C LEU A 193 -4.94 -8.86 -8.49
N TYR A 194 -4.37 -9.69 -7.61
CA TYR A 194 -4.84 -9.83 -6.23
C TYR A 194 -4.71 -8.55 -5.38
N ASN A 195 -4.05 -7.53 -5.92
CA ASN A 195 -4.02 -6.22 -5.28
C ASN A 195 -5.29 -5.40 -5.53
N PHE A 196 -6.15 -5.81 -6.47
CA PHE A 196 -7.55 -5.36 -6.45
C PHE A 196 -8.32 -6.08 -5.33
N ILE A 197 -9.00 -5.33 -4.50
CA ILE A 197 -9.78 -5.89 -3.40
C ILE A 197 -10.92 -6.73 -3.94
N SER A 198 -11.68 -6.20 -4.90
CA SER A 198 -12.81 -6.91 -5.53
C SER A 198 -12.41 -8.21 -6.21
N PHE A 199 -11.19 -8.29 -6.77
CA PHE A 199 -10.70 -9.51 -7.40
C PHE A 199 -10.62 -10.70 -6.42
N LYS A 200 -10.27 -10.44 -5.16
CA LYS A 200 -10.22 -11.47 -4.12
C LYS A 200 -11.60 -12.07 -3.84
N PHE A 201 -12.61 -11.23 -3.82
CA PHE A 201 -14.00 -11.68 -3.61
C PHE A 201 -14.54 -12.43 -4.83
N LEU A 202 -14.22 -11.99 -6.04
CA LEU A 202 -14.66 -12.65 -7.27
C LEU A 202 -14.07 -14.06 -7.43
N THR A 203 -12.83 -14.24 -7.03
CA THR A 203 -12.14 -15.54 -7.14
C THR A 203 -12.41 -16.45 -5.96
N ASN A 204 -12.97 -15.93 -4.87
CA ASN A 204 -13.14 -16.61 -3.58
C ASN A 204 -11.83 -17.23 -3.06
N ASP A 205 -10.69 -16.67 -3.46
CA ASP A 205 -9.35 -17.14 -3.13
C ASP A 205 -8.65 -16.15 -2.21
N PHE A 206 -8.90 -16.31 -0.92
CA PHE A 206 -8.24 -15.53 0.13
C PHE A 206 -6.92 -16.16 0.61
N THR A 207 -6.55 -17.31 0.05
CA THR A 207 -5.41 -18.11 0.53
C THR A 207 -4.11 -17.73 -0.16
N LYS A 208 -4.15 -17.08 -1.32
CA LYS A 208 -2.92 -16.66 -2.01
C LYS A 208 -2.17 -15.64 -1.18
N LYS A 209 -1.06 -16.09 -0.63
CA LYS A 209 -0.10 -15.21 0.02
C LYS A 209 0.36 -14.18 -0.98
N ARG A 210 0.38 -12.93 -0.56
CA ARG A 210 1.01 -11.84 -1.32
C ARG A 210 2.44 -12.26 -1.69
N SER A 211 2.89 -11.85 -2.86
CA SER A 211 4.30 -11.90 -3.19
C SER A 211 5.11 -11.28 -2.04
N LYS A 212 6.30 -11.84 -1.78
CA LYS A 212 7.19 -11.27 -0.75
C LYS A 212 7.24 -9.77 -0.89
N PRO A 213 7.21 -9.02 0.22
CA PRO A 213 7.27 -7.58 0.19
C PRO A 213 8.49 -7.16 -0.65
N LYS A 214 8.23 -6.47 -1.73
CA LYS A 214 9.31 -5.73 -2.39
C LYS A 214 9.72 -4.66 -1.39
N THR A 215 10.98 -4.64 -1.04
CA THR A 215 11.55 -3.55 -0.27
C THR A 215 11.36 -2.28 -1.08
N SER A 216 10.30 -1.56 -0.81
CA SER A 216 10.23 -0.21 -1.31
C SER A 216 10.99 0.65 -0.32
N ALA A 217 12.19 0.82 -0.61
CA ALA A 217 13.07 1.74 0.07
C ALA A 217 12.78 3.19 -0.30
N HIS A 218 11.57 3.52 -0.60
CA HIS A 218 11.09 4.88 -0.84
C HIS A 218 10.46 5.47 0.44
N MET A 219 10.95 5.05 1.58
CA MET A 219 10.66 5.75 2.83
C MET A 219 11.78 6.68 3.19
#